data_ae09b603b1edf5f11fc243da217814ab
#
_entry.id   ae09b603b1edf5f11fc243da217814ab
#
_cell.length_a   1.000
_cell.length_b   1.000
_cell.length_c   1.000
_cell.angle_alpha   90.00
_cell.angle_beta   90.00
_cell.angle_gamma   90.00
#
_symmetry.space_group_name_H-M   'P 1'
#
loop_
_entity.id
_entity.type
_entity.pdbx_description
1 polymer ?
#
loop_
_entity_poly.entity_id
_entity_poly.type
_entity_poly.pdbx_seq_one_letter_code
_entity_poly.pdbx_strand_id
1 'polypeptide(L)'
;SRGFRTDASQIVISSGSEYLFQIIFKLISGKFGIEDPGYSMLSNIMDTNDIKYNLIPVDENGMDLKKLKKSDSDFCVLTPAHQFPTGVIMNMQRRVELLNMKKIKYIIEDDYDSEFKYSKRPVPALKSIDINDKVIYIGSFSKSISPSFRVSFMVLPFDLVEKYNRTFKYFICPVSIM
;
A
#
# COMPACT_ATOMS: atom_id res chain seq x y z
N SER A 1 2.25 1.36 17.18
CA SER A 1 1.09 2.05 16.60
C SER A 1 1.55 2.98 15.46
N ARG A 2 0.92 2.91 14.30
CA ARG A 2 1.22 3.75 13.13
C ARG A 2 0.40 5.05 13.09
N GLY A 3 -0.34 5.35 14.18
CA GLY A 3 -0.99 6.64 14.39
C GLY A 3 -2.40 6.77 13.83
N PHE A 4 -3.04 5.68 13.36
CA PHE A 4 -4.44 5.71 12.91
C PHE A 4 -5.31 4.71 13.68
N ARG A 5 -6.61 4.97 13.66
CA ARG A 5 -7.65 4.05 14.15
C ARG A 5 -8.32 3.38 12.96
N THR A 6 -8.79 2.15 13.15
CA THR A 6 -9.51 1.39 12.13
C THR A 6 -10.60 0.56 12.78
N ASP A 7 -11.67 0.28 12.05
CA ASP A 7 -12.68 -0.69 12.43
C ASP A 7 -12.24 -2.10 12.01
N ALA A 8 -12.65 -3.10 12.77
CA ALA A 8 -12.35 -4.50 12.44
C ALA A 8 -12.87 -4.91 11.06
N SER A 9 -13.97 -4.34 10.61
CA SER A 9 -14.55 -4.60 9.28
C SER A 9 -13.69 -4.16 8.11
N GLN A 10 -12.76 -3.22 8.35
CA GLN A 10 -11.82 -2.73 7.33
C GLN A 10 -10.58 -3.63 7.17
N ILE A 11 -10.36 -4.57 8.13
CA ILE A 11 -9.13 -5.35 8.19
C ILE A 11 -9.28 -6.65 7.40
N VAL A 12 -8.40 -6.85 6.43
CA VAL A 12 -8.28 -8.10 5.67
C VAL A 12 -6.93 -8.73 5.98
N ILE A 13 -6.94 -9.98 6.44
CA ILE A 13 -5.72 -10.74 6.78
C ILE A 13 -5.43 -11.73 5.66
N SER A 14 -4.15 -11.88 5.31
CA SER A 14 -3.72 -12.81 4.27
C SER A 14 -2.29 -13.34 4.49
N SER A 15 -1.93 -14.37 3.73
CA SER A 15 -0.61 -14.99 3.76
C SER A 15 0.36 -14.25 2.83
N GLY A 16 0.93 -13.15 3.34
CA GLY A 16 1.88 -12.30 2.61
C GLY A 16 1.20 -11.17 1.83
N SER A 17 1.98 -10.13 1.53
CA SER A 17 1.53 -8.94 0.80
C SER A 17 1.16 -9.25 -0.66
N GLU A 18 1.76 -10.26 -1.25
CA GLU A 18 1.51 -10.67 -2.63
C GLU A 18 0.03 -11.04 -2.87
N TYR A 19 -0.59 -11.76 -1.93
CA TYR A 19 -2.02 -12.07 -1.99
C TYR A 19 -2.88 -10.81 -1.78
N LEU A 20 -2.45 -9.89 -0.93
CA LEU A 20 -3.16 -8.63 -0.72
C LEU A 20 -3.15 -7.77 -1.99
N PHE A 21 -2.03 -7.71 -2.72
CA PHE A 21 -1.99 -7.04 -4.02
C PHE A 21 -2.95 -7.65 -5.03
N GLN A 22 -3.01 -8.99 -5.12
CA GLN A 22 -3.96 -9.66 -6.02
C GLN A 22 -5.43 -9.34 -5.66
N ILE A 23 -5.76 -9.23 -4.37
CA ILE A 23 -7.07 -8.81 -3.91
C ILE A 23 -7.34 -7.36 -4.35
N ILE A 24 -6.39 -6.44 -4.14
CA ILE A 24 -6.51 -5.04 -4.52
C ILE A 24 -6.76 -4.91 -6.03
N PHE A 25 -6.02 -5.64 -6.87
CA PHE A 25 -6.17 -5.61 -8.34
C PHE A 25 -7.56 -6.11 -8.80
N LYS A 26 -8.23 -6.93 -8.02
CA LYS A 26 -9.62 -7.34 -8.28
C LYS A 26 -10.65 -6.34 -7.72
N LEU A 27 -10.29 -5.59 -6.67
CA LEU A 27 -11.18 -4.59 -6.08
C LEU A 27 -11.21 -3.29 -6.89
N ILE A 28 -10.08 -2.86 -7.45
CA ILE A 28 -9.99 -1.59 -8.18
C ILE A 28 -9.43 -1.85 -9.58
N SER A 29 -10.04 -1.22 -10.59
CA SER A 29 -9.65 -1.38 -11.99
C SER A 29 -9.20 -0.03 -12.55
N GLY A 30 -8.01 0.00 -13.13
CA GLY A 30 -7.40 1.19 -13.71
C GLY A 30 -5.89 1.03 -13.81
N LYS A 31 -5.19 2.12 -14.05
CA LYS A 31 -3.75 2.13 -14.23
C LYS A 31 -3.03 2.60 -12.96
N PHE A 32 -1.97 1.90 -12.61
CA PHE A 32 -1.20 2.19 -11.39
C PHE A 32 0.05 3.00 -11.71
N GLY A 33 0.46 3.89 -10.81
CA GLY A 33 1.81 4.43 -10.73
C GLY A 33 2.58 3.67 -9.66
N ILE A 34 3.74 3.10 -10.01
CA ILE A 34 4.61 2.41 -9.05
C ILE A 34 5.98 3.06 -9.01
N GLU A 35 6.66 2.96 -7.88
CA GLU A 35 8.00 3.55 -7.68
C GLU A 35 9.04 2.90 -8.59
N ASP A 36 9.97 3.75 -9.13
CA ASP A 36 11.14 3.34 -9.90
C ASP A 36 12.39 4.14 -9.43
N PRO A 37 13.39 3.48 -8.83
CA PRO A 37 13.42 2.06 -8.51
C PRO A 37 12.40 1.68 -7.42
N GLY A 38 11.89 0.44 -7.47
CA GLY A 38 10.89 -0.07 -6.54
C GLY A 38 10.99 -1.58 -6.33
N TYR A 39 9.99 -2.14 -5.65
CA TYR A 39 9.92 -3.57 -5.37
C TYR A 39 9.57 -4.36 -6.64
N SER A 40 10.57 -5.04 -7.21
CA SER A 40 10.42 -5.77 -8.48
C SER A 40 9.36 -6.88 -8.46
N MET A 41 9.10 -7.48 -7.31
CA MET A 41 8.03 -8.48 -7.19
C MET A 41 6.65 -7.88 -7.48
N LEU A 42 6.43 -6.60 -7.15
CA LEU A 42 5.16 -5.93 -7.45
C LEU A 42 4.92 -5.83 -8.96
N SER A 43 5.93 -5.40 -9.74
CA SER A 43 5.81 -5.35 -11.20
C SER A 43 5.57 -6.74 -11.79
N ASN A 44 6.27 -7.78 -11.29
CA ASN A 44 6.06 -9.16 -11.74
C ASN A 44 4.63 -9.65 -11.46
N ILE A 45 4.06 -9.32 -10.27
CA ILE A 45 2.67 -9.66 -9.95
C ILE A 45 1.71 -8.90 -10.87
N MET A 46 1.98 -7.62 -11.17
CA MET A 46 1.18 -6.83 -12.09
C MET A 46 1.21 -7.41 -13.50
N ASP A 47 2.39 -7.75 -14.01
CA ASP A 47 2.55 -8.34 -15.35
C ASP A 47 1.80 -9.67 -15.48
N THR A 48 1.91 -10.55 -14.47
CA THR A 48 1.20 -11.85 -14.45
C THR A 48 -0.31 -11.74 -14.32
N ASN A 49 -0.82 -10.59 -13.89
CA ASN A 49 -2.26 -10.33 -13.76
C ASN A 49 -2.79 -9.32 -14.80
N ASP A 50 -2.00 -9.00 -15.84
CA ASP A 50 -2.35 -8.04 -16.91
C ASP A 50 -2.71 -6.63 -16.39
N ILE A 51 -2.13 -6.22 -15.26
CA ILE A 51 -2.37 -4.92 -14.63
C ILE A 51 -1.48 -3.85 -15.29
N LYS A 52 -2.11 -2.80 -15.80
CA LYS A 52 -1.39 -1.68 -16.43
C LYS A 52 -0.77 -0.77 -15.37
N TYR A 53 0.50 -0.40 -15.56
CA TYR A 53 1.19 0.53 -14.67
C TYR A 53 2.16 1.47 -15.41
N ASN A 54 2.53 2.54 -14.74
CA ASN A 54 3.59 3.47 -15.10
C ASN A 54 4.69 3.42 -14.04
N LEU A 55 5.92 3.42 -14.47
CA LEU A 55 7.08 3.60 -13.61
C LEU A 55 7.23 5.09 -13.28
N ILE A 56 7.19 5.42 -12.00
CA ILE A 56 7.28 6.79 -11.50
C ILE A 56 8.61 6.95 -10.76
N PRO A 57 9.50 7.83 -11.23
CA PRO A 57 10.81 8.02 -10.61
C PRO A 57 10.73 8.39 -9.13
N VAL A 58 11.71 7.93 -8.37
CA VAL A 58 11.94 8.28 -6.96
C VAL A 58 13.11 9.25 -6.88
N ASP A 59 12.93 10.34 -6.16
CA ASP A 59 13.98 11.31 -5.82
C ASP A 59 14.30 11.29 -4.31
N GLU A 60 15.10 12.24 -3.83
CA GLU A 60 15.49 12.37 -2.42
C GLU A 60 14.31 12.61 -1.45
N ASN A 61 13.11 12.86 -1.97
CA ASN A 61 11.88 13.06 -1.19
C ASN A 61 10.83 11.96 -1.41
N GLY A 62 11.15 10.89 -2.13
CA GLY A 62 10.26 9.78 -2.47
C GLY A 62 9.71 9.88 -3.90
N MET A 63 8.56 9.26 -4.18
CA MET A 63 7.93 9.25 -5.50
C MET A 63 7.75 10.68 -6.07
N ASP A 64 8.17 10.91 -7.31
CA ASP A 64 8.00 12.21 -8.02
C ASP A 64 6.52 12.43 -8.37
N LEU A 65 5.86 13.30 -7.59
CA LEU A 65 4.44 13.61 -7.79
C LEU A 65 4.17 14.41 -9.06
N LYS A 66 5.15 15.14 -9.60
CA LYS A 66 4.98 15.86 -10.88
C LYS A 66 4.88 14.86 -12.03
N LYS A 67 5.69 13.81 -11.99
CA LYS A 67 5.64 12.70 -12.97
C LYS A 67 4.35 11.90 -12.80
N LEU A 68 3.98 11.55 -11.55
CA LEU A 68 2.70 10.88 -11.26
C LEU A 68 1.50 11.69 -11.77
N LYS A 69 1.49 13.01 -11.57
CA LYS A 69 0.41 13.90 -12.06
C LYS A 69 0.30 13.91 -13.58
N LYS A 70 1.43 13.85 -14.29
CA LYS A 70 1.49 13.82 -15.77
C LYS A 70 1.18 12.45 -16.35
N SER A 71 1.37 11.37 -15.62
CA SER A 71 1.04 10.00 -16.07
C SER A 71 -0.48 9.84 -16.19
N ASP A 72 -0.95 8.78 -16.80
CA ASP A 72 -2.37 8.41 -16.88
C ASP A 72 -2.78 7.43 -15.75
N SER A 73 -2.04 7.43 -14.63
CA SER A 73 -2.33 6.58 -13.48
C SER A 73 -3.56 7.07 -12.72
N ASP A 74 -4.44 6.14 -12.34
CA ASP A 74 -5.60 6.34 -11.47
C ASP A 74 -5.28 6.09 -10.00
N PHE A 75 -4.28 5.23 -9.75
CA PHE A 75 -3.85 4.75 -8.44
C PHE A 75 -2.34 4.86 -8.31
N CYS A 76 -1.80 4.79 -7.10
CA CYS A 76 -0.37 4.61 -6.93
C CYS A 76 -0.05 3.64 -5.78
N VAL A 77 1.08 2.94 -5.91
CA VAL A 77 1.66 2.08 -4.88
C VAL A 77 3.01 2.65 -4.50
N LEU A 78 3.24 2.85 -3.20
CA LEU A 78 4.48 3.41 -2.69
C LEU A 78 4.80 2.93 -1.28
N THR A 79 6.08 3.09 -0.90
CA THR A 79 6.63 2.73 0.42
C THR A 79 7.11 4.00 1.16
N PRO A 80 6.19 4.88 1.62
CA PRO A 80 6.53 6.26 2.01
C PRO A 80 7.26 6.38 3.33
N ALA A 81 7.21 5.35 4.18
CA ALA A 81 7.90 5.33 5.46
C ALA A 81 9.38 4.94 5.31
N HIS A 82 9.69 4.09 4.35
CA HIS A 82 11.04 3.62 4.06
C HIS A 82 11.05 3.05 2.64
N GLN A 83 11.36 3.90 1.66
CA GLN A 83 11.30 3.55 0.25
C GLN A 83 12.25 2.40 -0.07
N PHE A 84 11.75 1.36 -0.73
CA PHE A 84 12.58 0.27 -1.17
C PHE A 84 12.94 0.44 -2.67
N PRO A 85 14.24 0.36 -3.05
CA PRO A 85 15.40 -0.02 -2.22
C PRO A 85 16.21 1.18 -1.68
N THR A 86 15.81 2.42 -1.94
CA THR A 86 16.65 3.61 -1.69
C THR A 86 16.75 4.01 -0.23
N GLY A 87 15.81 3.57 0.62
CA GLY A 87 15.73 3.96 2.03
C GLY A 87 15.20 5.38 2.25
N VAL A 88 14.79 6.08 1.20
CA VAL A 88 14.26 7.45 1.30
C VAL A 88 12.95 7.46 2.08
N ILE A 89 12.80 8.45 2.96
CA ILE A 89 11.56 8.71 3.69
C ILE A 89 10.84 9.87 3.02
N MET A 90 9.61 9.62 2.55
CA MET A 90 8.79 10.66 1.95
C MET A 90 8.47 11.73 2.99
N ASN A 91 8.83 12.97 2.71
CA ASN A 91 8.59 14.09 3.62
C ASN A 91 7.10 14.43 3.76
N MET A 92 6.75 15.12 4.86
CA MET A 92 5.36 15.43 5.19
C MET A 92 4.66 16.29 4.12
N GLN A 93 5.36 17.26 3.53
CA GLN A 93 4.80 18.12 2.50
C GLN A 93 4.35 17.29 1.28
N ARG A 94 5.20 16.37 0.81
CA ARG A 94 4.89 15.49 -0.33
C ARG A 94 3.75 14.52 -0.01
N ARG A 95 3.65 14.03 1.24
CA ARG A 95 2.54 13.18 1.70
C ARG A 95 1.20 13.92 1.62
N VAL A 96 1.15 15.16 2.10
CA VAL A 96 -0.05 16.01 2.04
C VAL A 96 -0.41 16.34 0.58
N GLU A 97 0.58 16.66 -0.26
CA GLU A 97 0.36 16.89 -1.70
C GLU A 97 -0.26 15.66 -2.38
N LEU A 98 0.27 14.47 -2.13
CA LEU A 98 -0.25 13.22 -2.67
C LEU A 98 -1.68 12.95 -2.22
N LEU A 99 -1.98 13.10 -0.93
CA LEU A 99 -3.33 12.92 -0.39
C LEU A 99 -4.34 13.90 -1.00
N ASN A 100 -3.93 15.11 -1.36
CA ASN A 100 -4.79 16.11 -1.99
C ASN A 100 -4.89 15.97 -3.53
N MET A 101 -4.15 15.04 -4.14
CA MET A 101 -4.18 14.83 -5.59
C MET A 101 -5.50 14.16 -6.01
N LYS A 102 -6.45 14.97 -6.52
CA LYS A 102 -7.80 14.50 -6.91
C LYS A 102 -7.80 13.43 -7.99
N LYS A 103 -6.78 13.44 -8.88
CA LYS A 103 -6.62 12.46 -9.93
C LYS A 103 -6.42 11.05 -9.39
N ILE A 104 -5.66 10.90 -8.31
CA ILE A 104 -5.37 9.60 -7.68
C ILE A 104 -6.55 9.23 -6.77
N LYS A 105 -7.28 8.19 -7.18
CA LYS A 105 -8.48 7.70 -6.49
C LYS A 105 -8.12 6.94 -5.21
N TYR A 106 -7.17 6.01 -5.31
CA TYR A 106 -6.65 5.28 -4.15
C TYR A 106 -5.13 5.28 -4.15
N ILE A 107 -4.57 5.27 -2.95
CA ILE A 107 -3.13 5.19 -2.67
C ILE A 107 -2.90 3.90 -1.90
N ILE A 108 -2.04 3.03 -2.40
CA ILE A 108 -1.64 1.81 -1.70
C ILE A 108 -0.33 2.11 -0.98
N GLU A 109 -0.40 2.21 0.35
CA GLU A 109 0.76 2.38 1.23
C GLU A 109 1.25 1.00 1.66
N ASP A 110 2.39 0.56 1.14
CA ASP A 110 3.06 -0.67 1.59
C ASP A 110 4.07 -0.34 2.70
N ASP A 111 3.73 -0.70 3.93
CA ASP A 111 4.51 -0.44 5.13
C ASP A 111 5.14 -1.76 5.64
N TYR A 112 5.99 -2.33 4.79
CA TYR A 112 6.59 -3.66 4.93
C TYR A 112 7.50 -3.84 6.16
N ASP A 113 7.97 -2.74 6.76
CA ASP A 113 8.88 -2.73 7.90
C ASP A 113 8.40 -1.84 9.07
N SER A 114 7.09 -1.66 9.16
CA SER A 114 6.40 -0.79 10.14
C SER A 114 6.79 -1.01 11.60
N GLU A 115 7.32 -2.17 11.93
CA GLU A 115 7.69 -2.56 13.29
C GLU A 115 9.12 -2.15 13.66
N PHE A 116 9.95 -1.83 12.66
CA PHE A 116 11.31 -1.36 12.89
C PHE A 116 11.35 0.17 13.04
N LYS A 117 11.96 0.62 14.12
CA LYS A 117 12.20 2.04 14.36
C LYS A 117 13.59 2.39 13.88
N TYR A 118 13.73 2.84 12.64
CA TYR A 118 15.00 3.31 12.08
C TYR A 118 15.40 4.71 12.55
N SER A 119 14.48 5.46 13.17
CA SER A 119 14.73 6.80 13.70
C SER A 119 14.19 6.94 15.12
N LYS A 120 14.74 7.94 15.86
CA LYS A 120 14.28 8.28 17.21
C LYS A 120 12.80 8.74 17.25
N ARG A 121 12.24 9.22 16.12
CA ARG A 121 10.82 9.60 15.97
C ARG A 121 10.21 8.78 14.86
N PRO A 122 9.23 7.91 15.14
CA PRO A 122 8.53 7.17 14.11
C PRO A 122 7.84 8.13 13.13
N VAL A 123 8.04 7.93 11.84
CA VAL A 123 7.27 8.66 10.83
C VAL A 123 5.84 8.08 10.83
N PRO A 124 4.80 8.89 11.00
CA PRO A 124 3.43 8.41 10.96
C PRO A 124 3.10 7.80 9.59
N ALA A 125 2.21 6.81 9.56
CA ALA A 125 1.72 6.26 8.30
C ALA A 125 1.01 7.34 7.47
N LEU A 126 1.03 7.21 6.14
CA LEU A 126 0.25 8.08 5.25
C LEU A 126 -1.25 7.99 5.58
N LYS A 127 -1.74 6.77 5.85
CA LYS A 127 -3.10 6.50 6.33
C LYS A 127 -3.47 7.32 7.57
N SER A 128 -2.52 7.64 8.47
CA SER A 128 -2.81 8.37 9.71
C SER A 128 -3.21 9.84 9.50
N ILE A 129 -2.86 10.41 8.35
CA ILE A 129 -3.18 11.78 7.97
C ILE A 129 -4.16 11.86 6.80
N ASP A 130 -4.72 10.73 6.39
CA ASP A 130 -5.68 10.61 5.31
C ASP A 130 -7.10 10.93 5.81
N ILE A 131 -7.54 12.15 5.56
CA ILE A 131 -8.90 12.61 5.91
C ILE A 131 -9.95 12.23 4.86
N ASN A 132 -9.52 11.76 3.69
CA ASN A 132 -10.39 11.43 2.56
C ASN A 132 -10.70 9.94 2.46
N ASP A 133 -10.15 9.14 3.35
CA ASP A 133 -10.26 7.66 3.40
C ASP A 133 -9.96 6.99 2.04
N LYS A 134 -8.87 7.40 1.40
CA LYS A 134 -8.43 6.84 0.11
C LYS A 134 -7.14 6.02 0.18
N VAL A 135 -6.54 5.88 1.37
CA VAL A 135 -5.34 5.07 1.56
C VAL A 135 -5.72 3.63 1.91
N ILE A 136 -5.33 2.69 1.06
CA ILE A 136 -5.27 1.27 1.36
C ILE A 136 -3.93 1.02 2.02
N TYR A 137 -3.93 0.67 3.31
CA TYR A 137 -2.70 0.42 4.07
C TYR A 137 -2.39 -1.06 4.09
N ILE A 138 -1.16 -1.45 3.77
CA ILE A 138 -0.64 -2.82 3.89
C ILE A 138 0.42 -2.85 4.98
N GLY A 139 0.29 -3.80 5.90
CA GLY A 139 1.28 -4.09 6.93
C GLY A 139 1.63 -5.57 6.98
N SER A 140 2.83 -5.89 7.46
CA SER A 140 3.31 -7.27 7.57
C SER A 140 3.86 -7.56 8.95
N PHE A 141 3.58 -8.76 9.46
CA PHE A 141 4.16 -9.31 10.70
C PHE A 141 5.35 -10.24 10.42
N SER A 142 5.70 -10.46 9.15
CA SER A 142 6.71 -11.45 8.75
C SER A 142 8.11 -11.16 9.31
N LYS A 143 8.41 -9.91 9.62
CA LYS A 143 9.72 -9.52 10.17
C LYS A 143 9.78 -9.56 11.69
N SER A 144 8.65 -9.44 12.38
CA SER A 144 8.59 -9.33 13.85
C SER A 144 8.31 -10.64 14.57
N ILE A 145 7.50 -11.52 13.98
CA ILE A 145 7.15 -12.80 14.62
C ILE A 145 8.06 -13.90 14.07
N SER A 146 7.98 -14.20 12.81
CA SER A 146 8.88 -15.10 12.06
C SER A 146 8.55 -15.02 10.57
N PRO A 147 9.54 -15.04 9.68
CA PRO A 147 9.31 -15.13 8.23
C PRO A 147 8.42 -16.31 7.81
N SER A 148 8.43 -17.38 8.62
CA SER A 148 7.65 -18.61 8.35
C SER A 148 6.14 -18.43 8.51
N PHE A 149 5.68 -17.49 9.34
CA PHE A 149 4.23 -17.27 9.55
C PHE A 149 3.55 -16.54 8.42
N ARG A 150 4.30 -15.76 7.64
CA ARG A 150 3.81 -15.08 6.44
C ARG A 150 2.46 -14.37 6.62
N VAL A 151 2.23 -13.74 7.77
CA VAL A 151 0.99 -13.00 8.05
C VAL A 151 1.15 -11.55 7.63
N SER A 152 0.27 -11.11 6.74
CA SER A 152 0.12 -9.71 6.35
C SER A 152 -1.34 -9.28 6.46
N PHE A 153 -1.57 -8.00 6.56
CA PHE A 153 -2.93 -7.45 6.63
C PHE A 153 -3.02 -6.18 5.79
N MET A 154 -4.23 -5.87 5.35
CA MET A 154 -4.53 -4.56 4.78
C MET A 154 -5.70 -3.92 5.52
N VAL A 155 -5.72 -2.59 5.50
CA VAL A 155 -6.83 -1.78 6.00
C VAL A 155 -7.44 -1.06 4.81
N LEU A 156 -8.67 -1.44 4.48
CA LEU A 156 -9.43 -0.88 3.38
C LEU A 156 -10.08 0.46 3.75
N PRO A 157 -10.21 1.40 2.81
CA PRO A 157 -11.22 2.46 2.88
C PRO A 157 -12.63 1.89 3.04
N PHE A 158 -13.52 2.62 3.72
CA PHE A 158 -14.86 2.10 4.02
C PHE A 158 -15.69 1.79 2.77
N ASP A 159 -15.54 2.57 1.70
CA ASP A 159 -16.26 2.36 0.44
C ASP A 159 -15.83 1.06 -0.29
N LEU A 160 -14.64 0.54 -0.01
CA LEU A 160 -14.17 -0.73 -0.55
C LEU A 160 -14.58 -1.96 0.29
N VAL A 161 -15.00 -1.77 1.53
CA VAL A 161 -15.37 -2.89 2.44
C VAL A 161 -16.55 -3.69 1.89
N GLU A 162 -17.62 -3.01 1.46
CA GLU A 162 -18.79 -3.68 0.89
C GLU A 162 -18.43 -4.43 -0.39
N LYS A 163 -17.63 -3.78 -1.27
CA LYS A 163 -17.16 -4.41 -2.51
C LYS A 163 -16.31 -5.64 -2.22
N TYR A 164 -15.41 -5.56 -1.23
CA TYR A 164 -14.60 -6.68 -0.78
C TYR A 164 -15.48 -7.84 -0.31
N ASN A 165 -16.41 -7.59 0.62
CA ASN A 165 -17.29 -8.62 1.18
C ASN A 165 -18.12 -9.30 0.10
N ARG A 166 -18.61 -8.58 -0.90
CA ARG A 166 -19.36 -9.14 -2.03
C ARG A 166 -18.48 -9.97 -2.96
N THR A 167 -17.30 -9.45 -3.31
CA THR A 167 -16.40 -10.08 -4.30
C THR A 167 -15.72 -11.32 -3.74
N PHE A 168 -15.34 -11.28 -2.45
CA PHE A 168 -14.55 -12.33 -1.80
C PHE A 168 -15.36 -13.13 -0.77
N LYS A 169 -16.68 -13.13 -0.87
CA LYS A 169 -17.61 -13.82 0.06
C LYS A 169 -17.23 -15.28 0.37
N TYR A 170 -16.66 -15.98 -0.61
CA TYR A 170 -16.30 -17.39 -0.50
C TYR A 170 -14.78 -17.63 -0.42
N PHE A 171 -14.00 -16.58 -0.29
CA PHE A 171 -12.56 -16.70 -0.13
C PHE A 171 -12.24 -17.10 1.32
N ILE A 172 -11.48 -18.19 1.46
CA ILE A 172 -10.95 -18.61 2.74
C ILE A 172 -9.62 -17.91 2.97
N CYS A 173 -9.44 -17.34 4.17
CA CYS A 173 -8.15 -16.74 4.56
C CYS A 173 -7.05 -17.82 4.48
N PRO A 174 -5.98 -17.60 3.69
CA PRO A 174 -4.93 -18.61 3.50
C PRO A 174 -3.94 -18.70 4.69
N VAL A 175 -4.16 -17.95 5.76
CA VAL A 175 -3.35 -18.02 6.97
C VAL A 175 -3.71 -19.27 7.74
N SER A 176 -2.70 -20.10 8.06
CA SER A 176 -2.89 -21.31 8.85
C SER A 176 -3.36 -20.96 10.27
N ILE A 177 -4.43 -21.58 10.71
CA ILE A 177 -4.84 -21.58 12.13
C ILE A 177 -3.96 -22.64 12.82
N MET A 178 -3.05 -22.18 13.68
CA MET A 178 -2.28 -23.08 14.54
C MET A 178 -3.01 -23.33 15.85
#